data_4f95e85e719cc490f867f37f48fbeb7c
#
_entry.id   4f95e85e719cc490f867f37f48fbeb7c
#
_cell.length_a   1.000
_cell.length_b   1.000
_cell.length_c   1.000
_cell.angle_alpha   90.00
_cell.angle_beta   90.00
_cell.angle_gamma   90.00
#
_symmetry.space_group_name_H-M   'P 1'
#
loop_
_entity.id
_entity.type
_entity.pdbx_description
1 polymer ?
#
loop_
_entity_poly.entity_id
_entity_poly.type
_entity_poly.pdbx_seq_one_letter_code
_entity_poly.pdbx_strand_id
1 'polypeptide(L)'
;MIKDKKVVESQVCQKLTESASFAVLATAKRMERSGKEVLHLEIGEPDFSPPPAVKEAVYKSLEKGETHYTTPQGIRELREEIARYETEFRGVEIDPDRVIITPGAKPIILFTLLSSIDPGEEVLYPDPGYLSYKSLITFVVGVPVPYHLNKNEGFSLDFDHLSKQINKNTAAIIINSPSNPTGSMLKEEELKRLLEIARERELLIISDEVYSRIIYDNKSHVSIFKFVTEDDKVVLIDSFSKTYAMTGFRLGYGILPNELVRPIVKLIQNSFSCVPQFIQRGGIAAIVNGQEYVKAMVQEFERRRDRIYELLKEIDEIQVHKPEGAFYFFPEIRIDIPSAVVFAQYLLENFGVALLPGEAFGEQGQKHVRISFANSLEILEKAIRRFKEALVACKKSTISMS
;
A
#
# COMPACT_ATOMS: atom_id res chain seq x y z
N MET A 1 -19.44 37.18 26.62
CA MET A 1 -20.23 36.58 25.51
C MET A 1 -19.49 35.36 25.03
N ILE A 2 -19.95 34.17 25.41
CA ILE A 2 -19.47 32.89 24.84
C ILE A 2 -20.04 32.87 23.42
N LYS A 3 -19.18 33.01 22.40
CA LYS A 3 -19.61 32.79 21.03
C LYS A 3 -20.08 31.34 20.94
N ASP A 4 -21.34 31.11 20.52
CA ASP A 4 -21.83 29.82 20.08
C ASP A 4 -20.94 29.35 18.88
N LYS A 5 -19.83 28.71 19.23
CA LYS A 5 -19.02 28.03 18.20
C LYS A 5 -19.82 26.79 17.74
N LYS A 6 -20.48 26.92 16.61
CA LYS A 6 -20.94 25.72 15.89
C LYS A 6 -19.72 24.78 15.76
N VAL A 7 -19.93 23.52 16.09
CA VAL A 7 -18.92 22.48 15.80
C VAL A 7 -18.78 22.44 14.27
N VAL A 8 -17.63 22.87 13.79
CA VAL A 8 -17.29 22.88 12.36
C VAL A 8 -16.04 22.04 12.15
N GLU A 9 -15.94 21.45 10.97
CA GLU A 9 -14.79 20.68 10.56
C GLU A 9 -13.50 21.52 10.63
N SER A 10 -12.42 20.92 11.14
CA SER A 10 -11.13 21.60 11.21
C SER A 10 -10.52 21.80 9.81
N GLN A 11 -9.64 22.80 9.66
CA GLN A 11 -8.96 23.06 8.38
C GLN A 11 -8.17 21.86 7.87
N VAL A 12 -7.60 21.04 8.77
CA VAL A 12 -6.90 19.80 8.38
C VAL A 12 -7.89 18.80 7.82
N CYS A 13 -9.03 18.56 8.50
CA CYS A 13 -10.04 17.61 8.00
C CYS A 13 -10.60 18.03 6.64
N GLN A 14 -10.85 19.32 6.42
CA GLN A 14 -11.34 19.85 5.14
C GLN A 14 -10.38 19.61 3.97
N LYS A 15 -9.08 19.46 4.23
CA LYS A 15 -8.07 19.15 3.19
C LYS A 15 -7.91 17.65 2.94
N LEU A 16 -8.45 16.79 3.81
CA LEU A 16 -8.38 15.34 3.61
C LEU A 16 -9.45 14.90 2.61
N THR A 17 -9.06 14.03 1.70
CA THR A 17 -9.99 13.42 0.74
C THR A 17 -10.46 12.06 1.25
N GLU A 18 -11.73 11.73 1.01
CA GLU A 18 -12.23 10.37 1.25
C GLU A 18 -11.48 9.35 0.39
N SER A 19 -11.31 8.15 0.92
CA SER A 19 -10.65 7.08 0.17
C SER A 19 -11.54 6.62 -1.00
N ALA A 20 -11.06 6.77 -2.23
CA ALA A 20 -11.74 6.32 -3.43
C ALA A 20 -12.18 4.85 -3.35
N SER A 21 -11.36 3.98 -2.74
CA SER A 21 -11.68 2.56 -2.56
C SER A 21 -12.97 2.35 -1.75
N PHE A 22 -13.14 3.10 -0.66
CA PHE A 22 -14.36 2.99 0.16
C PHE A 22 -15.57 3.63 -0.50
N ALA A 23 -15.41 4.71 -1.27
CA ALA A 23 -16.49 5.33 -2.02
C ALA A 23 -17.03 4.38 -3.11
N VAL A 24 -16.14 3.75 -3.89
CA VAL A 24 -16.51 2.74 -4.89
C VAL A 24 -17.17 1.54 -4.22
N LEU A 25 -16.61 1.00 -3.14
CA LEU A 25 -17.19 -0.11 -2.37
C LEU A 25 -18.60 0.22 -1.87
N ALA A 26 -18.82 1.41 -1.32
CA ALA A 26 -20.14 1.83 -0.84
C ALA A 26 -21.17 1.87 -1.97
N THR A 27 -20.78 2.31 -3.17
CA THR A 27 -21.64 2.32 -4.35
C THR A 27 -21.93 0.90 -4.83
N ALA A 28 -20.92 0.03 -4.93
CA ALA A 28 -21.06 -1.37 -5.28
C ALA A 28 -22.02 -2.10 -4.32
N LYS A 29 -21.86 -1.89 -3.02
CA LYS A 29 -22.77 -2.46 -2.00
C LYS A 29 -24.21 -1.97 -2.11
N ARG A 30 -24.45 -0.72 -2.51
CA ARG A 30 -25.82 -0.23 -2.80
C ARG A 30 -26.44 -0.96 -4.00
N MET A 31 -25.64 -1.19 -5.05
CA MET A 31 -26.09 -1.92 -6.25
C MET A 31 -26.43 -3.38 -5.92
N GLU A 32 -25.59 -4.07 -5.14
CA GLU A 32 -25.87 -5.44 -4.67
C GLU A 32 -27.17 -5.52 -3.86
N ARG A 33 -27.42 -4.57 -2.96
CA ARG A 33 -28.69 -4.49 -2.20
C ARG A 33 -29.91 -4.29 -3.10
N SER A 34 -29.74 -3.71 -4.29
CA SER A 34 -30.81 -3.60 -5.29
C SER A 34 -30.93 -4.81 -6.23
N GLY A 35 -30.19 -5.91 -5.94
CA GLY A 35 -30.23 -7.16 -6.69
C GLY A 35 -29.31 -7.21 -7.91
N LYS A 36 -28.44 -6.22 -8.10
CA LYS A 36 -27.44 -6.23 -9.19
C LYS A 36 -26.21 -7.05 -8.78
N GLU A 37 -25.70 -7.85 -9.71
CA GLU A 37 -24.41 -8.53 -9.53
C GLU A 37 -23.26 -7.53 -9.70
N VAL A 38 -22.34 -7.50 -8.74
CA VAL A 38 -21.11 -6.69 -8.83
C VAL A 38 -19.87 -7.57 -8.64
N LEU A 39 -18.89 -7.41 -9.52
CA LEU A 39 -17.59 -8.07 -9.48
C LEU A 39 -16.57 -7.08 -8.88
N HIS A 40 -16.04 -7.40 -7.70
CA HIS A 40 -15.21 -6.52 -6.90
C HIS A 40 -13.73 -6.65 -7.24
N LEU A 41 -13.14 -5.64 -7.88
CA LEU A 41 -11.70 -5.54 -8.18
C LEU A 41 -11.08 -4.24 -7.61
N GLU A 42 -11.85 -3.48 -6.83
CA GLU A 42 -11.42 -2.20 -6.23
C GLU A 42 -10.68 -2.38 -4.90
N ILE A 43 -10.88 -3.51 -4.22
CA ILE A 43 -10.29 -3.75 -2.90
C ILE A 43 -8.91 -4.38 -3.04
N GLY A 44 -7.95 -3.82 -2.29
CA GLY A 44 -6.58 -4.33 -2.20
C GLY A 44 -6.39 -5.24 -0.98
N GLU A 45 -7.04 -6.39 -0.96
CA GLU A 45 -7.03 -7.36 0.14
C GLU A 45 -6.90 -8.78 -0.41
N PRO A 46 -5.97 -9.62 0.14
CA PRO A 46 -5.93 -11.03 -0.22
C PRO A 46 -7.26 -11.72 0.10
N ASP A 47 -7.80 -12.49 -0.85
CA ASP A 47 -9.05 -13.26 -0.69
C ASP A 47 -8.83 -14.59 0.05
N PHE A 48 -7.69 -14.76 0.67
CA PHE A 48 -7.32 -15.92 1.49
C PHE A 48 -7.66 -15.71 2.96
N SER A 49 -7.85 -16.80 3.69
CA SER A 49 -7.85 -16.76 5.16
C SER A 49 -6.42 -16.69 5.68
N PRO A 50 -6.18 -16.20 6.90
CA PRO A 50 -4.84 -16.28 7.49
C PRO A 50 -4.45 -17.74 7.77
N PRO A 51 -3.13 -18.04 7.91
CA PRO A 51 -2.65 -19.37 8.26
C PRO A 51 -3.39 -19.94 9.49
N PRO A 52 -3.76 -21.23 9.52
CA PRO A 52 -4.48 -21.83 10.65
C PRO A 52 -3.80 -21.61 12.00
N ALA A 53 -2.47 -21.67 12.04
CA ALA A 53 -1.66 -21.44 13.25
C ALA A 53 -1.89 -20.05 13.87
N VAL A 54 -2.22 -19.03 13.06
CA VAL A 54 -2.54 -17.68 13.54
C VAL A 54 -3.79 -17.71 14.40
N LYS A 55 -4.86 -18.34 13.90
CA LYS A 55 -6.15 -18.45 14.61
C LYS A 55 -5.97 -19.18 15.92
N GLU A 56 -5.26 -20.31 15.88
CA GLU A 56 -4.97 -21.12 17.06
C GLU A 56 -4.17 -20.36 18.13
N ALA A 57 -3.16 -19.61 17.73
CA ALA A 57 -2.35 -18.79 18.64
C ALA A 57 -3.19 -17.68 19.29
N VAL A 58 -4.07 -17.03 18.53
CA VAL A 58 -4.99 -16.02 19.06
C VAL A 58 -5.96 -16.63 20.08
N TYR A 59 -6.58 -17.76 19.77
CA TYR A 59 -7.44 -18.47 20.72
C TYR A 59 -6.73 -18.85 22.00
N LYS A 60 -5.55 -19.48 21.91
CA LYS A 60 -4.75 -19.86 23.08
C LYS A 60 -4.35 -18.66 23.94
N SER A 61 -4.05 -17.54 23.32
CA SER A 61 -3.72 -16.30 24.03
C SER A 61 -4.94 -15.76 24.80
N LEU A 62 -6.12 -15.76 24.18
CA LEU A 62 -7.37 -15.36 24.84
C LEU A 62 -7.71 -16.28 26.01
N GLU A 63 -7.58 -17.61 25.86
CA GLU A 63 -7.81 -18.60 26.91
C GLU A 63 -6.86 -18.39 28.11
N LYS A 64 -5.62 -17.95 27.87
CA LYS A 64 -4.66 -17.62 28.91
C LYS A 64 -4.92 -16.28 29.59
N GLY A 65 -5.90 -15.52 29.16
CA GLY A 65 -6.21 -14.20 29.72
C GLY A 65 -5.21 -13.12 29.30
N GLU A 66 -4.48 -13.28 28.18
CA GLU A 66 -3.55 -12.25 27.63
C GLU A 66 -4.35 -11.08 26.98
N THR A 67 -5.20 -10.41 27.80
CA THR A 67 -6.14 -9.36 27.38
C THR A 67 -5.85 -8.00 27.99
N HIS A 68 -4.72 -7.84 28.64
CA HIS A 68 -4.27 -6.59 29.26
C HIS A 68 -3.34 -5.77 28.37
N TYR A 69 -3.02 -4.54 28.79
CA TYR A 69 -2.06 -3.69 28.09
C TYR A 69 -0.68 -4.35 28.04
N THR A 70 -0.03 -4.19 26.90
CA THR A 70 1.37 -4.57 26.67
C THR A 70 2.26 -3.32 26.63
N THR A 71 3.55 -3.52 26.38
CA THR A 71 4.45 -2.39 26.10
C THR A 71 3.99 -1.66 24.83
N PRO A 72 4.03 -0.33 24.78
CA PRO A 72 3.63 0.46 23.60
C PRO A 72 4.40 0.10 22.33
N GLN A 73 5.66 -0.31 22.48
CA GLN A 73 6.50 -0.73 21.37
C GLN A 73 6.08 -2.08 20.76
N GLY A 74 5.33 -2.88 21.50
CA GLY A 74 4.99 -4.27 21.20
C GLY A 74 5.72 -5.27 22.10
N ILE A 75 5.17 -6.49 22.24
CA ILE A 75 5.78 -7.54 23.07
C ILE A 75 7.17 -7.90 22.52
N ARG A 76 8.10 -8.17 23.43
CA ARG A 76 9.50 -8.40 23.08
C ARG A 76 9.64 -9.60 22.15
N GLU A 77 8.92 -10.67 22.41
CA GLU A 77 8.97 -11.90 21.63
C GLU A 77 8.58 -11.67 20.15
N LEU A 78 7.59 -10.82 19.87
CA LEU A 78 7.22 -10.50 18.48
C LEU A 78 8.30 -9.65 17.82
N ARG A 79 8.88 -8.68 18.54
CA ARG A 79 9.94 -7.82 18.00
C ARG A 79 11.20 -8.62 17.67
N GLU A 80 11.57 -9.57 18.53
CA GLU A 80 12.70 -10.50 18.31
C GLU A 80 12.44 -11.41 17.09
N GLU A 81 11.22 -11.97 16.95
CA GLU A 81 10.86 -12.79 15.79
C GLU A 81 10.84 -11.97 14.48
N ILE A 82 10.34 -10.75 14.51
CA ILE A 82 10.40 -9.87 13.33
C ILE A 82 11.84 -9.55 12.98
N ALA A 83 12.68 -9.18 13.96
CA ALA A 83 14.07 -8.86 13.73
C ALA A 83 14.82 -10.04 13.10
N ARG A 84 14.64 -11.26 13.64
CA ARG A 84 15.22 -12.48 13.08
C ARG A 84 14.76 -12.73 11.65
N TYR A 85 13.44 -12.68 11.41
CA TYR A 85 12.82 -12.94 10.12
C TYR A 85 13.27 -11.95 9.04
N GLU A 86 13.35 -10.67 9.40
CA GLU A 86 13.79 -9.62 8.49
C GLU A 86 15.30 -9.64 8.26
N THR A 87 16.10 -10.02 9.27
CA THR A 87 17.55 -10.28 9.14
C THR A 87 17.81 -11.37 8.11
N GLU A 88 17.12 -12.51 8.23
CA GLU A 88 17.25 -13.62 7.28
C GLU A 88 16.86 -13.21 5.84
N PHE A 89 15.76 -12.47 5.71
CA PHE A 89 15.24 -12.08 4.41
C PHE A 89 16.07 -11.00 3.71
N ARG A 90 16.51 -9.98 4.45
CA ARG A 90 17.19 -8.80 3.87
C ARG A 90 18.71 -8.94 3.88
N GLY A 91 19.23 -9.91 4.63
CA GLY A 91 20.68 -10.13 4.76
C GLY A 91 21.41 -9.04 5.55
N VAL A 92 20.69 -8.33 6.44
CA VAL A 92 21.20 -7.24 7.28
C VAL A 92 20.72 -7.46 8.71
N GLU A 93 21.64 -7.38 9.68
CA GLU A 93 21.29 -7.53 11.09
C GLU A 93 20.32 -6.43 11.54
N ILE A 94 19.21 -6.84 12.17
CA ILE A 94 18.17 -5.94 12.66
C ILE A 94 18.06 -6.09 14.18
N ASP A 95 18.28 -4.97 14.88
CA ASP A 95 18.09 -4.88 16.33
C ASP A 95 16.57 -4.90 16.66
N PRO A 96 16.09 -5.85 17.49
CA PRO A 96 14.71 -5.87 17.96
C PRO A 96 14.25 -4.59 18.66
N ASP A 97 15.16 -3.81 19.23
CA ASP A 97 14.83 -2.56 19.89
C ASP A 97 14.50 -1.41 18.88
N ARG A 98 14.82 -1.61 17.61
CA ARG A 98 14.41 -0.73 16.49
C ARG A 98 13.05 -1.10 15.90
N VAL A 99 12.47 -2.24 16.30
CA VAL A 99 11.17 -2.71 15.79
C VAL A 99 10.03 -2.11 16.61
N ILE A 100 9.06 -1.52 15.91
CA ILE A 100 7.84 -0.94 16.48
C ILE A 100 6.61 -1.66 15.91
N ILE A 101 5.68 -2.08 16.78
CA ILE A 101 4.43 -2.76 16.40
C ILE A 101 3.28 -1.77 16.43
N THR A 102 2.46 -1.78 15.35
CA THR A 102 1.29 -0.89 15.22
C THR A 102 0.08 -1.62 14.64
N PRO A 103 -1.14 -1.00 14.75
CA PRO A 103 -2.35 -1.53 14.11
C PRO A 103 -2.32 -1.43 12.57
N GLY A 104 -1.49 -2.24 11.92
CA GLY A 104 -1.19 -2.20 10.49
C GLY A 104 -0.08 -1.20 10.15
N ALA A 105 0.36 -1.15 8.88
CA ALA A 105 1.48 -0.31 8.41
C ALA A 105 1.21 1.21 8.47
N LYS A 106 -0.02 1.64 8.22
CA LYS A 106 -0.37 3.07 8.08
C LYS A 106 0.02 3.94 9.29
N PRO A 107 -0.15 3.51 10.57
CA PRO A 107 0.31 4.29 11.71
C PRO A 107 1.83 4.49 11.75
N ILE A 108 2.64 3.56 11.21
CA ILE A 108 4.10 3.77 11.12
C ILE A 108 4.38 4.97 10.19
N ILE A 109 3.74 5.04 9.02
CA ILE A 109 3.91 6.18 8.11
C ILE A 109 3.52 7.48 8.83
N LEU A 110 2.33 7.51 9.43
CA LEU A 110 1.81 8.68 10.12
C LEU A 110 2.74 9.15 11.25
N PHE A 111 3.18 8.23 12.09
CA PHE A 111 4.01 8.57 13.25
C PHE A 111 5.45 8.92 12.86
N THR A 112 5.97 8.32 11.79
CA THR A 112 7.23 8.75 11.20
C THR A 112 7.13 10.20 10.74
N LEU A 113 6.09 10.55 9.98
CA LEU A 113 5.87 11.92 9.53
C LEU A 113 5.68 12.88 10.70
N LEU A 114 4.84 12.55 11.70
CA LEU A 114 4.63 13.37 12.92
C LEU A 114 5.90 13.56 13.76
N SER A 115 6.85 12.64 13.68
CA SER A 115 8.09 12.69 14.46
C SER A 115 9.25 13.38 13.74
N SER A 116 9.15 13.57 12.43
CA SER A 116 10.29 13.97 11.59
C SER A 116 10.00 15.15 10.68
N ILE A 117 8.73 15.57 10.53
CA ILE A 117 8.34 16.63 9.60
C ILE A 117 7.71 17.76 10.38
N ASP A 118 8.27 18.96 10.23
CA ASP A 118 7.69 20.18 10.76
C ASP A 118 6.64 20.78 9.79
N PRO A 119 5.66 21.57 10.30
CA PRO A 119 4.65 22.18 9.44
C PRO A 119 5.26 23.02 8.30
N GLY A 120 4.88 22.69 7.07
CA GLY A 120 5.36 23.36 5.85
C GLY A 120 6.57 22.71 5.20
N GLU A 121 7.20 21.72 5.82
CA GLU A 121 8.23 20.92 5.15
C GLU A 121 7.64 19.99 4.08
N GLU A 122 8.42 19.75 3.06
CA GLU A 122 8.01 18.98 1.89
C GLU A 122 8.36 17.50 2.05
N VAL A 123 7.40 16.65 1.66
CA VAL A 123 7.60 15.20 1.58
C VAL A 123 7.32 14.74 0.17
N LEU A 124 8.33 14.19 -0.48
CA LEU A 124 8.22 13.61 -1.81
C LEU A 124 7.54 12.26 -1.74
N TYR A 125 6.59 12.00 -2.65
CA TYR A 125 5.88 10.72 -2.75
C TYR A 125 5.67 10.32 -4.21
N PRO A 126 5.57 9.00 -4.55
CA PRO A 126 5.43 8.56 -5.93
C PRO A 126 4.08 8.94 -6.54
N ASP A 127 4.10 9.34 -7.81
CA ASP A 127 2.93 9.54 -8.65
C ASP A 127 3.10 8.75 -9.98
N PRO A 128 2.29 7.68 -10.21
CA PRO A 128 1.22 7.19 -9.34
C PRO A 128 1.75 6.50 -8.07
N GLY A 129 1.01 6.65 -6.95
CA GLY A 129 1.39 6.08 -5.66
C GLY A 129 0.19 5.73 -4.77
N TYR A 130 0.45 5.06 -3.65
CA TYR A 130 -0.61 4.67 -2.73
C TYR A 130 -1.39 5.89 -2.22
N LEU A 131 -2.69 5.86 -2.46
CA LEU A 131 -3.62 6.97 -2.25
C LEU A 131 -3.57 7.65 -0.86
N SER A 132 -3.03 6.97 0.17
CA SER A 132 -2.95 7.56 1.51
C SER A 132 -1.71 8.42 1.75
N TYR A 133 -0.68 8.38 0.93
CA TYR A 133 0.54 9.16 1.19
C TYR A 133 0.26 10.65 1.22
N LYS A 134 -0.36 11.20 0.17
CA LYS A 134 -0.77 12.62 0.10
C LYS A 134 -1.60 13.03 1.31
N SER A 135 -2.59 12.21 1.69
CA SER A 135 -3.45 12.49 2.83
C SER A 135 -2.70 12.48 4.16
N LEU A 136 -1.78 11.52 4.38
CA LEU A 136 -0.99 11.44 5.61
C LEU A 136 -0.02 12.60 5.74
N ILE A 137 0.63 13.03 4.65
CA ILE A 137 1.49 14.21 4.62
C ILE A 137 0.67 15.47 4.95
N THR A 138 -0.51 15.62 4.35
CA THR A 138 -1.42 16.74 4.63
C THR A 138 -1.91 16.72 6.06
N PHE A 139 -2.15 15.53 6.64
CA PHE A 139 -2.61 15.37 8.03
C PHE A 139 -1.61 15.94 9.04
N VAL A 140 -0.32 15.78 8.79
CA VAL A 140 0.76 16.33 9.65
C VAL A 140 1.12 17.78 9.31
N VAL A 141 0.33 18.44 8.46
CA VAL A 141 0.58 19.82 7.98
C VAL A 141 1.87 19.95 7.15
N GLY A 142 2.40 18.84 6.64
CA GLY A 142 3.47 18.82 5.65
C GLY A 142 2.94 19.15 4.25
N VAL A 143 3.85 19.46 3.35
CA VAL A 143 3.55 19.75 1.93
C VAL A 143 3.80 18.50 1.08
N PRO A 144 2.76 17.88 0.50
CA PRO A 144 2.93 16.71 -0.36
C PRO A 144 3.44 17.14 -1.74
N VAL A 145 4.61 16.63 -2.14
CA VAL A 145 5.25 16.91 -3.43
C VAL A 145 5.35 15.62 -4.23
N PRO A 146 4.62 15.46 -5.36
CA PRO A 146 4.68 14.25 -6.17
C PRO A 146 5.96 14.19 -6.99
N TYR A 147 6.58 13.00 -7.09
CA TYR A 147 7.58 12.72 -8.11
C TYR A 147 7.06 11.66 -9.09
N HIS A 148 7.42 11.79 -10.36
CA HIS A 148 6.88 10.92 -11.40
C HIS A 148 7.60 9.56 -11.45
N LEU A 149 6.85 8.54 -11.84
CA LEU A 149 7.39 7.26 -12.28
C LEU A 149 7.36 7.17 -13.81
N ASN A 150 8.39 6.57 -14.40
CA ASN A 150 8.49 6.43 -15.84
C ASN A 150 7.61 5.27 -16.35
N LYS A 151 6.39 5.60 -16.79
CA LYS A 151 5.43 4.62 -17.26
C LYS A 151 5.90 3.81 -18.47
N ASN A 152 6.76 4.39 -19.33
CA ASN A 152 7.28 3.71 -20.51
C ASN A 152 8.38 2.69 -20.17
N GLU A 153 8.95 2.77 -18.97
CA GLU A 153 9.98 1.88 -18.44
C GLU A 153 9.49 1.08 -17.22
N GLY A 154 8.23 0.63 -17.27
CA GLY A 154 7.67 -0.22 -16.23
C GLY A 154 7.48 0.46 -14.88
N PHE A 155 7.29 1.78 -14.87
CA PHE A 155 7.15 2.61 -13.66
C PHE A 155 8.42 2.66 -12.78
N SER A 156 9.59 2.68 -13.41
CA SER A 156 10.87 2.98 -12.77
C SER A 156 10.91 4.41 -12.22
N LEU A 157 11.89 4.73 -11.36
CA LEU A 157 12.06 6.09 -10.84
C LEU A 157 12.50 7.05 -11.97
N ASP A 158 11.78 8.15 -12.15
CA ASP A 158 12.23 9.29 -12.95
C ASP A 158 13.14 10.17 -12.10
N PHE A 159 14.44 9.87 -12.11
CA PHE A 159 15.43 10.62 -11.34
C PHE A 159 15.60 12.07 -11.78
N ASP A 160 15.33 12.39 -13.04
CA ASP A 160 15.41 13.76 -13.54
C ASP A 160 14.25 14.60 -12.98
N HIS A 161 13.05 14.01 -12.90
CA HIS A 161 11.92 14.66 -12.25
C HIS A 161 12.12 14.74 -10.75
N LEU A 162 12.47 13.62 -10.09
CA LEU A 162 12.71 13.55 -8.65
C LEU A 162 13.73 14.61 -8.18
N SER A 163 14.87 14.71 -8.87
CA SER A 163 15.94 15.67 -8.52
C SER A 163 15.50 17.13 -8.64
N LYS A 164 14.60 17.44 -9.57
CA LYS A 164 14.04 18.80 -9.74
C LYS A 164 13.06 19.17 -8.61
N GLN A 165 12.43 18.18 -7.98
CA GLN A 165 11.52 18.42 -6.86
C GLN A 165 12.26 18.66 -5.54
N ILE A 166 13.49 18.15 -5.40
CA ILE A 166 14.26 18.31 -4.17
C ILE A 166 14.78 19.74 -4.03
N ASN A 167 14.45 20.37 -2.90
CA ASN A 167 14.89 21.71 -2.56
C ASN A 167 15.17 21.82 -1.04
N LYS A 168 15.47 23.02 -0.55
CA LYS A 168 15.83 23.25 0.87
C LYS A 168 14.73 22.96 1.89
N ASN A 169 13.47 22.84 1.46
CA ASN A 169 12.33 22.54 2.32
C ASN A 169 11.99 21.04 2.31
N THR A 170 12.65 20.26 1.45
CA THR A 170 12.42 18.82 1.35
C THR A 170 13.03 18.12 2.55
N ALA A 171 12.20 17.40 3.33
CA ALA A 171 12.62 16.68 4.52
C ALA A 171 12.62 15.16 4.34
N ALA A 172 11.72 14.61 3.51
CA ALA A 172 11.60 13.17 3.35
C ALA A 172 11.18 12.73 1.94
N ILE A 173 11.47 11.47 1.62
CA ILE A 173 11.03 10.78 0.40
C ILE A 173 10.35 9.47 0.80
N ILE A 174 9.14 9.23 0.29
CA ILE A 174 8.44 7.95 0.41
C ILE A 174 8.68 7.14 -0.86
N ILE A 175 9.07 5.88 -0.71
CA ILE A 175 9.12 4.88 -1.79
C ILE A 175 8.21 3.70 -1.45
N ASN A 176 7.71 3.01 -2.48
CA ASN A 176 6.87 1.82 -2.33
C ASN A 176 7.29 0.74 -3.34
N SER A 177 7.83 -0.36 -2.85
CA SER A 177 8.31 -1.47 -3.68
C SER A 177 8.10 -2.81 -2.97
N PRO A 178 7.38 -3.76 -3.57
CA PRO A 178 6.56 -3.65 -4.78
C PRO A 178 5.43 -2.63 -4.65
N SER A 179 5.10 -1.97 -5.75
CA SER A 179 4.25 -0.77 -5.75
C SER A 179 2.75 -1.08 -5.81
N ASN A 180 1.97 -0.29 -5.09
CA ASN A 180 0.55 -0.08 -5.31
C ASN A 180 0.36 1.34 -5.88
N PRO A 181 -0.10 1.55 -7.14
CA PRO A 181 -0.96 0.61 -7.89
C PRO A 181 -0.27 -0.20 -9.00
N THR A 182 1.01 0.02 -9.29
CA THR A 182 1.62 -0.41 -10.55
C THR A 182 2.09 -1.86 -10.59
N GLY A 183 2.33 -2.48 -9.42
CA GLY A 183 2.94 -3.81 -9.32
C GLY A 183 4.42 -3.86 -9.71
N SER A 184 5.06 -2.71 -9.95
CA SER A 184 6.48 -2.59 -10.29
C SER A 184 7.37 -2.78 -9.06
N MET A 185 8.63 -3.15 -9.29
CA MET A 185 9.66 -3.23 -8.27
C MET A 185 10.81 -2.28 -8.59
N LEU A 186 11.35 -1.63 -7.57
CA LEU A 186 12.57 -0.84 -7.70
C LEU A 186 13.79 -1.75 -7.83
N LYS A 187 14.71 -1.38 -8.70
CA LYS A 187 15.95 -2.10 -8.95
C LYS A 187 17.04 -1.68 -7.96
N GLU A 188 18.04 -2.53 -7.82
CA GLU A 188 19.18 -2.28 -6.92
C GLU A 188 19.88 -0.94 -7.22
N GLU A 189 20.08 -0.62 -8.51
CA GLU A 189 20.72 0.62 -8.95
C GLU A 189 19.89 1.86 -8.59
N GLU A 190 18.56 1.75 -8.70
CA GLU A 190 17.64 2.83 -8.33
C GLU A 190 17.68 3.11 -6.82
N LEU A 191 17.68 2.04 -6.00
CA LEU A 191 17.76 2.16 -4.55
C LEU A 191 19.08 2.74 -4.08
N LYS A 192 20.21 2.33 -4.66
CA LYS A 192 21.53 2.89 -4.36
C LYS A 192 21.61 4.38 -4.71
N ARG A 193 21.18 4.74 -5.93
CA ARG A 193 21.17 6.14 -6.36
C ARG A 193 20.27 7.01 -5.49
N LEU A 194 19.10 6.49 -5.10
CA LEU A 194 18.19 7.20 -4.18
C LEU A 194 18.84 7.43 -2.81
N LEU A 195 19.53 6.41 -2.27
CA LEU A 195 20.20 6.50 -1.00
C LEU A 195 21.36 7.51 -1.03
N GLU A 196 22.12 7.57 -2.13
CA GLU A 196 23.16 8.59 -2.36
C GLU A 196 22.57 10.01 -2.33
N ILE A 197 21.46 10.24 -3.07
CA ILE A 197 20.74 11.52 -3.05
C ILE A 197 20.25 11.87 -1.63
N ALA A 198 19.70 10.89 -0.91
CA ALA A 198 19.22 11.12 0.44
C ALA A 198 20.35 11.48 1.41
N ARG A 199 21.51 10.85 1.30
CA ARG A 199 22.74 11.18 2.07
C ARG A 199 23.23 12.60 1.79
N GLU A 200 23.33 12.98 0.51
CA GLU A 200 23.78 14.31 0.10
C GLU A 200 22.86 15.44 0.56
N ARG A 201 21.56 15.14 0.68
CA ARG A 201 20.50 16.11 1.03
C ARG A 201 19.97 15.96 2.44
N GLU A 202 20.53 15.03 3.23
CA GLU A 202 20.13 14.71 4.60
C GLU A 202 18.63 14.32 4.73
N LEU A 203 18.05 13.67 3.71
CA LEU A 203 16.63 13.33 3.63
C LEU A 203 16.34 12.04 4.38
N LEU A 204 15.16 11.99 5.01
CA LEU A 204 14.58 10.76 5.52
C LEU A 204 13.98 9.94 4.38
N ILE A 205 14.30 8.66 4.28
CA ILE A 205 13.61 7.73 3.38
C ILE A 205 12.59 6.93 4.17
N ILE A 206 11.34 6.88 3.69
CA ILE A 206 10.28 6.02 4.20
C ILE A 206 10.03 4.95 3.14
N SER A 207 10.50 3.72 3.39
CA SER A 207 10.38 2.58 2.48
C SER A 207 9.17 1.72 2.87
N ASP A 208 8.11 1.82 2.09
CA ASP A 208 6.91 1.00 2.23
C ASP A 208 7.08 -0.30 1.43
N GLU A 209 7.36 -1.40 2.14
CA GLU A 209 7.68 -2.71 1.57
C GLU A 209 6.62 -3.77 1.91
N VAL A 210 5.37 -3.37 2.17
CA VAL A 210 4.26 -4.26 2.59
C VAL A 210 3.94 -5.40 1.61
N TYR A 211 4.44 -5.34 0.38
CA TYR A 211 4.31 -6.39 -0.63
C TYR A 211 5.62 -7.16 -0.86
N SER A 212 6.64 -6.98 -0.04
CA SER A 212 7.99 -7.55 -0.20
C SER A 212 8.03 -9.07 -0.38
N ARG A 213 6.99 -9.78 0.07
CA ARG A 213 6.86 -11.24 0.00
C ARG A 213 5.93 -11.72 -1.14
N ILE A 214 5.28 -10.80 -1.84
CA ILE A 214 4.36 -11.13 -2.95
C ILE A 214 5.06 -10.73 -4.26
N ILE A 215 5.89 -11.63 -4.75
CA ILE A 215 6.78 -11.42 -5.89
C ILE A 215 6.72 -12.66 -6.79
N TYR A 216 6.90 -12.47 -8.06
CA TYR A 216 6.65 -13.46 -9.11
C TYR A 216 7.87 -13.73 -9.96
N ASP A 217 7.76 -14.75 -10.84
CA ASP A 217 8.78 -15.13 -11.82
C ASP A 217 10.12 -15.54 -11.18
N ASN A 218 10.08 -16.11 -9.96
CA ASN A 218 11.26 -16.45 -9.15
C ASN A 218 12.21 -15.26 -8.91
N LYS A 219 11.71 -14.03 -9.00
CA LYS A 219 12.49 -12.84 -8.66
C LYS A 219 12.64 -12.71 -7.15
N SER A 220 13.60 -11.90 -6.75
CA SER A 220 13.81 -11.54 -5.34
C SER A 220 13.54 -10.06 -5.12
N HIS A 221 12.96 -9.73 -3.98
CA HIS A 221 12.85 -8.35 -3.55
C HIS A 221 14.23 -7.80 -3.15
N VAL A 222 14.55 -6.63 -3.65
CA VAL A 222 15.72 -5.89 -3.17
C VAL A 222 15.21 -4.79 -2.23
N SER A 223 15.53 -4.92 -0.95
CA SER A 223 15.22 -3.87 0.02
C SER A 223 16.32 -2.81 0.04
N ILE A 224 15.93 -1.55 0.23
CA ILE A 224 16.90 -0.47 0.47
C ILE A 224 17.75 -0.73 1.72
N PHE A 225 17.23 -1.46 2.72
CA PHE A 225 17.94 -1.83 3.95
C PHE A 225 19.23 -2.61 3.70
N LYS A 226 19.36 -3.29 2.56
CA LYS A 226 20.59 -3.97 2.15
C LYS A 226 21.79 -3.02 2.00
N PHE A 227 21.55 -1.73 1.78
CA PHE A 227 22.57 -0.72 1.50
C PHE A 227 22.70 0.34 2.60
N VAL A 228 21.86 0.28 3.63
CA VAL A 228 21.78 1.22 4.74
C VAL A 228 22.95 1.01 5.70
N THR A 229 23.54 2.10 6.17
CA THR A 229 24.51 2.17 7.26
C THR A 229 23.85 2.72 8.53
N GLU A 230 24.58 2.78 9.65
CA GLU A 230 24.06 3.32 10.91
C GLU A 230 23.72 4.81 10.83
N ASP A 231 24.37 5.57 9.94
CA ASP A 231 24.13 7.01 9.78
C ASP A 231 22.93 7.33 8.88
N ASP A 232 22.38 6.35 8.18
CA ASP A 232 21.30 6.56 7.22
C ASP A 232 19.95 6.70 7.92
N LYS A 233 19.20 7.72 7.53
CA LYS A 233 17.84 7.97 8.00
C LYS A 233 16.84 7.21 7.13
N VAL A 234 16.66 5.91 7.40
CA VAL A 234 15.73 5.06 6.64
C VAL A 234 14.76 4.36 7.58
N VAL A 235 13.46 4.51 7.35
CA VAL A 235 12.38 3.79 8.01
C VAL A 235 11.86 2.74 7.04
N LEU A 236 11.88 1.47 7.46
CA LEU A 236 11.25 0.38 6.76
C LEU A 236 9.86 0.12 7.34
N ILE A 237 8.89 -0.11 6.47
CA ILE A 237 7.51 -0.40 6.84
C ILE A 237 7.08 -1.72 6.20
N ASP A 238 6.54 -2.61 7.02
CA ASP A 238 5.94 -3.85 6.55
C ASP A 238 4.68 -4.21 7.37
N SER A 239 3.95 -5.23 6.94
CA SER A 239 2.68 -5.59 7.55
C SER A 239 2.34 -7.06 7.36
N PHE A 240 1.70 -7.64 8.36
CA PHE A 240 1.10 -8.97 8.27
C PHE A 240 -0.13 -9.01 7.35
N SER A 241 -0.69 -7.84 7.03
CA SER A 241 -1.93 -7.69 6.25
C SER A 241 -1.87 -8.39 4.90
N LYS A 242 -0.76 -8.26 4.16
CA LYS A 242 -0.65 -8.75 2.78
C LYS A 242 0.02 -10.12 2.74
N THR A 243 1.18 -10.24 3.37
CA THR A 243 1.98 -11.46 3.41
C THR A 243 1.22 -12.64 4.02
N TYR A 244 0.41 -12.41 5.06
CA TYR A 244 -0.28 -13.49 5.79
C TYR A 244 -1.81 -13.41 5.70
N ALA A 245 -2.35 -12.61 4.77
CA ALA A 245 -3.80 -12.40 4.62
C ALA A 245 -4.50 -11.99 5.95
N MET A 246 -3.83 -11.12 6.73
CA MET A 246 -4.26 -10.69 8.09
C MET A 246 -4.77 -9.25 8.11
N THR A 247 -5.46 -8.79 7.08
CA THR A 247 -5.94 -7.40 6.98
C THR A 247 -6.83 -7.00 8.16
N GLY A 248 -7.74 -7.88 8.58
CA GLY A 248 -8.65 -7.67 9.71
C GLY A 248 -7.99 -7.73 11.09
N PHE A 249 -6.80 -8.33 11.23
CA PHE A 249 -6.06 -8.40 12.49
C PHE A 249 -5.42 -7.08 12.88
N ARG A 250 -5.26 -6.18 11.91
CA ARG A 250 -4.64 -4.87 12.16
C ARG A 250 -3.26 -5.00 12.81
N LEU A 251 -2.33 -5.70 12.18
CA LEU A 251 -0.96 -5.89 12.67
C LEU A 251 0.05 -5.48 11.60
N GLY A 252 0.96 -4.61 11.96
CA GLY A 252 2.08 -4.16 11.14
C GLY A 252 3.24 -3.70 11.99
N TYR A 253 4.36 -3.40 11.37
CA TYR A 253 5.57 -2.96 12.06
C TYR A 253 6.39 -2.01 11.21
N GLY A 254 7.24 -1.26 11.90
CA GLY A 254 8.32 -0.50 11.29
C GLY A 254 9.66 -0.86 11.92
N ILE A 255 10.72 -0.74 11.12
CA ILE A 255 12.11 -0.81 11.58
C ILE A 255 12.69 0.59 11.41
N LEU A 256 13.08 1.20 12.52
CA LEU A 256 13.36 2.63 12.61
C LEU A 256 14.84 2.93 12.85
N PRO A 257 15.32 4.11 12.46
CA PRO A 257 16.52 4.70 13.08
C PRO A 257 16.32 4.87 14.59
N ASN A 258 17.38 4.71 15.38
CA ASN A 258 17.32 4.75 16.85
C ASN A 258 16.68 6.04 17.38
N GLU A 259 16.92 7.18 16.70
CA GLU A 259 16.43 8.51 17.08
C GLU A 259 14.90 8.61 17.00
N LEU A 260 14.26 7.82 16.13
CA LEU A 260 12.80 7.83 15.93
C LEU A 260 12.05 6.86 16.84
N VAL A 261 12.71 5.89 17.46
CA VAL A 261 12.05 4.90 18.32
C VAL A 261 11.31 5.58 19.47
N ARG A 262 12.02 6.39 20.27
CA ARG A 262 11.43 7.07 21.43
C ARG A 262 10.32 8.07 21.08
N PRO A 263 10.47 8.94 20.08
CA PRO A 263 9.38 9.81 19.61
C PRO A 263 8.13 9.05 19.19
N ILE A 264 8.28 7.99 18.40
CA ILE A 264 7.14 7.18 17.92
C ILE A 264 6.46 6.43 19.07
N VAL A 265 7.22 5.88 20.01
CA VAL A 265 6.65 5.25 21.21
C VAL A 265 5.80 6.24 22.02
N LYS A 266 6.21 7.53 22.14
CA LYS A 266 5.39 8.57 22.78
C LYS A 266 4.06 8.80 22.01
N LEU A 267 4.10 8.79 20.68
CA LEU A 267 2.88 8.95 19.87
C LEU A 267 1.94 7.75 20.06
N ILE A 268 2.48 6.54 20.12
CA ILE A 268 1.70 5.34 20.43
C ILE A 268 1.01 5.44 21.79
N GLN A 269 1.76 5.83 22.85
CA GLN A 269 1.22 6.00 24.20
C GLN A 269 0.06 7.00 24.26
N ASN A 270 0.13 8.07 23.48
CA ASN A 270 -0.87 9.13 23.46
C ASN A 270 -1.98 8.95 22.42
N SER A 271 -1.99 7.81 21.69
CA SER A 271 -3.01 7.50 20.69
C SER A 271 -3.79 6.22 21.01
N PHE A 272 -3.21 5.05 20.77
CA PHE A 272 -3.88 3.75 20.96
C PHE A 272 -3.22 2.87 22.04
N SER A 273 -2.26 3.38 22.77
CA SER A 273 -1.53 2.74 23.88
C SER A 273 -0.66 1.55 23.48
N CYS A 274 -1.22 0.49 22.90
CA CYS A 274 -0.51 -0.69 22.42
C CYS A 274 -1.40 -1.51 21.46
N VAL A 275 -0.80 -2.44 20.74
CA VAL A 275 -1.54 -3.48 20.00
C VAL A 275 -1.95 -4.60 20.96
N PRO A 276 -3.16 -5.17 20.86
CA PRO A 276 -3.59 -6.28 21.71
C PRO A 276 -2.64 -7.47 21.69
N GLN A 277 -2.35 -8.03 22.87
CA GLN A 277 -1.36 -9.10 23.02
C GLN A 277 -1.71 -10.34 22.19
N PHE A 278 -2.98 -10.76 22.22
CA PHE A 278 -3.45 -11.93 21.46
C PHE A 278 -3.25 -11.76 19.93
N ILE A 279 -3.35 -10.53 19.40
CA ILE A 279 -3.04 -10.26 17.99
C ILE A 279 -1.54 -10.40 17.73
N GLN A 280 -0.70 -9.93 18.66
CA GLN A 280 0.76 -10.05 18.55
C GLN A 280 1.22 -11.51 18.61
N ARG A 281 0.59 -12.35 19.45
CA ARG A 281 0.82 -13.82 19.46
C ARG A 281 0.46 -14.47 18.12
N GLY A 282 -0.63 -14.00 17.50
CA GLY A 282 -0.97 -14.39 16.11
C GLY A 282 0.13 -14.02 15.11
N GLY A 283 0.76 -12.86 15.27
CA GLY A 283 1.90 -12.42 14.44
C GLY A 283 3.12 -13.33 14.57
N ILE A 284 3.47 -13.75 15.79
CA ILE A 284 4.55 -14.73 16.02
C ILE A 284 4.24 -16.03 15.28
N ALA A 285 3.02 -16.56 15.44
CA ALA A 285 2.60 -17.78 14.77
C ALA A 285 2.62 -17.67 13.24
N ALA A 286 2.30 -16.50 12.70
CA ALA A 286 2.37 -16.22 11.27
C ALA A 286 3.80 -16.34 10.74
N ILE A 287 4.78 -15.75 11.43
CA ILE A 287 6.20 -15.81 11.07
C ILE A 287 6.72 -17.25 11.15
N VAL A 288 6.50 -17.91 12.29
CA VAL A 288 7.10 -19.21 12.58
C VAL A 288 6.47 -20.35 11.76
N ASN A 289 5.15 -20.30 11.52
CA ASN A 289 4.39 -21.42 10.94
C ASN A 289 3.67 -21.07 9.63
N GLY A 290 3.76 -19.83 9.14
CA GLY A 290 2.98 -19.37 7.98
C GLY A 290 3.70 -19.47 6.64
N GLN A 291 4.98 -19.83 6.56
CA GLN A 291 5.81 -19.69 5.36
C GLN A 291 5.30 -20.52 4.17
N GLU A 292 4.93 -21.77 4.40
CA GLU A 292 4.38 -22.64 3.33
C GLU A 292 3.02 -22.11 2.83
N TYR A 293 2.23 -21.52 3.72
CA TYR A 293 0.98 -20.89 3.36
C TYR A 293 1.21 -19.66 2.46
N VAL A 294 2.17 -18.80 2.83
CA VAL A 294 2.56 -17.63 2.02
C VAL A 294 3.01 -18.08 0.63
N LYS A 295 3.87 -19.10 0.58
CA LYS A 295 4.35 -19.66 -0.69
C LYS A 295 3.21 -20.16 -1.59
N ALA A 296 2.26 -20.91 -1.04
CA ALA A 296 1.10 -21.40 -1.78
C ALA A 296 0.20 -20.23 -2.26
N MET A 297 -0.03 -19.23 -1.42
CA MET A 297 -0.79 -18.04 -1.78
C MET A 297 -0.13 -17.24 -2.90
N VAL A 298 1.19 -17.04 -2.85
CA VAL A 298 1.95 -16.34 -3.89
C VAL A 298 1.92 -17.10 -5.20
N GLN A 299 2.05 -18.44 -5.20
CA GLN A 299 1.92 -19.27 -6.40
C GLN A 299 0.53 -19.12 -7.04
N GLU A 300 -0.53 -19.08 -6.24
CA GLU A 300 -1.87 -18.85 -6.76
C GLU A 300 -2.04 -17.43 -7.32
N PHE A 301 -1.49 -16.41 -6.66
CA PHE A 301 -1.47 -15.05 -7.22
C PHE A 301 -0.69 -14.98 -8.54
N GLU A 302 0.44 -15.67 -8.65
CA GLU A 302 1.21 -15.75 -9.89
C GLU A 302 0.40 -16.37 -11.02
N ARG A 303 -0.28 -17.50 -10.77
CA ARG A 303 -1.18 -18.14 -11.71
C ARG A 303 -2.31 -17.22 -12.19
N ARG A 304 -2.93 -16.48 -11.26
CA ARG A 304 -3.99 -15.50 -11.58
C ARG A 304 -3.44 -14.33 -12.39
N ARG A 305 -2.32 -13.75 -11.96
CA ARG A 305 -1.62 -12.70 -12.69
C ARG A 305 -1.35 -13.10 -14.13
N ASP A 306 -0.76 -14.26 -14.35
CA ASP A 306 -0.36 -14.70 -15.68
C ASP A 306 -1.59 -14.90 -16.57
N ARG A 307 -2.63 -15.55 -16.05
CA ARG A 307 -3.87 -15.73 -16.80
C ARG A 307 -4.56 -14.41 -17.15
N ILE A 308 -4.65 -13.50 -16.20
CA ILE A 308 -5.30 -12.19 -16.42
C ILE A 308 -4.45 -11.29 -17.32
N TYR A 309 -3.13 -11.38 -17.22
CA TYR A 309 -2.23 -10.65 -18.12
C TYR A 309 -2.44 -11.06 -19.57
N GLU A 310 -2.55 -12.36 -19.87
CA GLU A 310 -2.83 -12.83 -21.23
C GLU A 310 -4.19 -12.30 -21.75
N LEU A 311 -5.22 -12.26 -20.92
CA LEU A 311 -6.52 -11.70 -21.33
C LEU A 311 -6.47 -10.18 -21.54
N LEU A 312 -5.73 -9.44 -20.71
CA LEU A 312 -5.57 -8.00 -20.87
C LEU A 312 -4.76 -7.63 -22.11
N LYS A 313 -3.74 -8.42 -22.48
CA LYS A 313 -2.95 -8.21 -23.71
C LYS A 313 -3.77 -8.34 -25.00
N GLU A 314 -4.87 -9.07 -24.98
CA GLU A 314 -5.78 -9.22 -26.13
C GLU A 314 -6.72 -8.04 -26.32
N ILE A 315 -6.61 -6.98 -25.50
CA ILE A 315 -7.44 -5.79 -25.56
C ILE A 315 -6.65 -4.65 -26.22
N ASP A 316 -6.94 -4.33 -27.46
CA ASP A 316 -6.24 -3.29 -28.23
C ASP A 316 -6.43 -1.87 -27.65
N GLU A 317 -7.50 -1.66 -26.89
CA GLU A 317 -7.89 -0.39 -26.31
C GLU A 317 -7.07 0.00 -25.07
N ILE A 318 -6.17 -0.88 -24.59
CA ILE A 318 -5.35 -0.62 -23.40
C ILE A 318 -3.87 -0.89 -23.65
N GLN A 319 -3.03 -0.32 -22.80
CA GLN A 319 -1.65 -0.76 -22.61
C GLN A 319 -1.47 -1.23 -21.16
N VAL A 320 -0.87 -2.41 -20.97
CA VAL A 320 -0.67 -3.00 -19.65
C VAL A 320 0.76 -3.52 -19.50
N HIS A 321 1.36 -3.26 -18.34
CA HIS A 321 2.61 -3.89 -17.91
C HIS A 321 2.29 -5.11 -17.04
N LYS A 322 3.11 -6.16 -17.17
CA LYS A 322 3.00 -7.35 -16.31
C LYS A 322 3.55 -7.02 -14.93
N PRO A 323 2.76 -7.13 -13.85
CA PRO A 323 3.24 -6.86 -12.50
C PRO A 323 4.36 -7.81 -12.09
N GLU A 324 5.38 -7.29 -11.42
CA GLU A 324 6.48 -8.06 -10.85
C GLU A 324 6.20 -8.48 -9.41
N GLY A 325 5.32 -7.72 -8.71
CA GLY A 325 4.90 -7.99 -7.35
C GLY A 325 3.55 -7.37 -7.02
N ALA A 326 3.14 -7.42 -5.75
CA ALA A 326 1.82 -7.07 -5.27
C ALA A 326 0.71 -7.87 -5.99
N PHE A 327 -0.52 -7.40 -6.06
CA PHE A 327 -1.61 -8.08 -6.76
C PHE A 327 -2.50 -7.10 -7.53
N TYR A 328 -1.84 -6.20 -8.32
CA TYR A 328 -2.52 -5.16 -9.10
C TYR A 328 -2.03 -5.12 -10.53
N PHE A 329 -2.97 -4.90 -11.46
CA PHE A 329 -2.68 -4.35 -12.78
C PHE A 329 -3.04 -2.87 -12.81
N PHE A 330 -2.30 -2.10 -13.61
CA PHE A 330 -2.54 -0.66 -13.78
C PHE A 330 -2.52 -0.29 -15.28
N PRO A 331 -3.50 -0.84 -16.07
CA PRO A 331 -3.56 -0.58 -17.51
C PRO A 331 -3.92 0.87 -17.83
N GLU A 332 -3.29 1.42 -18.88
CA GLU A 332 -3.65 2.69 -19.51
C GLU A 332 -4.75 2.46 -20.56
N ILE A 333 -5.85 3.20 -20.50
CA ILE A 333 -6.92 3.21 -21.49
C ILE A 333 -6.51 4.14 -22.64
N ARG A 334 -6.45 3.58 -23.88
CA ARG A 334 -5.95 4.28 -25.07
C ARG A 334 -7.03 4.79 -26.02
N ILE A 335 -8.29 4.59 -25.68
CA ILE A 335 -9.40 5.21 -26.36
C ILE A 335 -9.71 6.59 -25.76
N ASP A 336 -10.48 7.38 -26.49
CA ASP A 336 -10.93 8.67 -25.98
C ASP A 336 -12.02 8.45 -24.93
N ILE A 337 -11.71 8.86 -23.70
CA ILE A 337 -12.60 8.86 -22.53
C ILE A 337 -12.48 10.21 -21.81
N PRO A 338 -13.55 10.73 -21.21
CA PRO A 338 -13.49 11.98 -20.45
C PRO A 338 -12.50 11.93 -19.29
N SER A 339 -12.50 10.83 -18.52
CA SER A 339 -11.56 10.52 -17.45
C SER A 339 -11.72 9.05 -17.04
N ALA A 340 -10.71 8.49 -16.32
CA ALA A 340 -10.85 7.14 -15.79
C ALA A 340 -11.90 7.08 -14.66
N VAL A 341 -12.19 8.19 -13.97
CA VAL A 341 -13.30 8.30 -13.01
C VAL A 341 -14.63 8.04 -13.69
N VAL A 342 -14.91 8.74 -14.79
CA VAL A 342 -16.16 8.58 -15.56
C VAL A 342 -16.26 7.16 -16.12
N PHE A 343 -15.16 6.64 -16.65
CA PHE A 343 -15.13 5.26 -17.17
C PHE A 343 -15.36 4.22 -16.07
N ALA A 344 -14.74 4.36 -14.91
CA ALA A 344 -14.93 3.43 -13.79
C ALA A 344 -16.38 3.42 -13.28
N GLN A 345 -17.01 4.60 -13.23
CA GLN A 345 -18.43 4.72 -12.88
C GLN A 345 -19.32 4.05 -13.94
N TYR A 346 -19.08 4.33 -15.22
CA TYR A 346 -19.79 3.70 -16.33
C TYR A 346 -19.70 2.17 -16.31
N LEU A 347 -18.48 1.66 -16.09
CA LEU A 347 -18.22 0.22 -15.99
C LEU A 347 -18.98 -0.41 -14.81
N LEU A 348 -18.99 0.25 -13.66
CA LEU A 348 -19.69 -0.24 -12.48
C LEU A 348 -21.21 -0.27 -12.71
N GLU A 349 -21.79 0.81 -13.20
CA GLU A 349 -23.25 0.97 -13.32
C GLU A 349 -23.86 0.10 -14.43
N ASN A 350 -23.16 -0.08 -15.56
CA ASN A 350 -23.69 -0.75 -16.75
C ASN A 350 -23.18 -2.19 -16.91
N PHE A 351 -21.99 -2.51 -16.38
CA PHE A 351 -21.39 -3.83 -16.53
C PHE A 351 -21.16 -4.55 -15.18
N GLY A 352 -21.41 -3.87 -14.05
CA GLY A 352 -21.29 -4.46 -12.72
C GLY A 352 -19.85 -4.86 -12.36
N VAL A 353 -18.85 -4.08 -12.79
CA VAL A 353 -17.44 -4.29 -12.40
C VAL A 353 -16.95 -3.10 -11.63
N ALA A 354 -16.56 -3.30 -10.38
CA ALA A 354 -15.96 -2.28 -9.53
C ALA A 354 -14.43 -2.34 -9.64
N LEU A 355 -13.80 -1.21 -9.96
CA LEU A 355 -12.36 -1.01 -9.98
C LEU A 355 -12.03 0.44 -9.56
N LEU A 356 -10.75 0.76 -9.40
CA LEU A 356 -10.38 2.12 -9.03
C LEU A 356 -9.86 2.91 -10.23
N PRO A 357 -10.33 4.17 -10.39
CA PRO A 357 -9.76 5.07 -11.37
C PRO A 357 -8.34 5.45 -10.99
N GLY A 358 -7.48 5.63 -11.98
CA GLY A 358 -6.07 5.89 -11.77
C GLY A 358 -5.79 7.25 -11.14
N GLU A 359 -6.68 8.23 -11.35
CA GLU A 359 -6.60 9.56 -10.72
C GLU A 359 -6.61 9.49 -9.18
N ALA A 360 -7.17 8.42 -8.60
CA ALA A 360 -7.09 8.18 -7.16
C ALA A 360 -5.65 7.99 -6.64
N PHE A 361 -4.72 7.63 -7.54
CA PHE A 361 -3.32 7.36 -7.23
C PHE A 361 -2.36 8.49 -7.62
N GLY A 362 -2.88 9.57 -8.20
CA GLY A 362 -2.13 10.75 -8.62
C GLY A 362 -2.46 11.21 -10.03
N GLU A 363 -1.86 12.35 -10.43
CA GLU A 363 -2.12 12.96 -11.74
C GLU A 363 -1.57 12.13 -12.90
N GLN A 364 -0.47 11.40 -12.68
CA GLN A 364 0.10 10.47 -13.68
C GLN A 364 -0.76 9.21 -13.87
N GLY A 365 -1.73 9.00 -12.98
CA GLY A 365 -2.75 7.95 -13.11
C GLY A 365 -3.88 8.26 -14.07
N GLN A 366 -3.93 9.46 -14.68
CA GLN A 366 -4.94 9.81 -15.68
C GLN A 366 -5.00 8.75 -16.78
N LYS A 367 -6.23 8.39 -17.20
CA LYS A 367 -6.51 7.30 -18.17
C LYS A 367 -6.10 5.90 -17.71
N HIS A 368 -5.58 5.72 -16.50
CA HIS A 368 -5.31 4.38 -15.95
C HIS A 368 -6.47 3.91 -15.08
N VAL A 369 -6.54 2.61 -14.87
CA VAL A 369 -7.42 1.99 -13.87
C VAL A 369 -6.61 0.96 -13.08
N ARG A 370 -6.89 0.84 -11.76
CA ARG A 370 -6.30 -0.23 -10.96
C ARG A 370 -7.25 -1.41 -10.87
N ILE A 371 -6.78 -2.57 -11.28
CA ILE A 371 -7.47 -3.86 -11.23
C ILE A 371 -6.77 -4.72 -10.18
N SER A 372 -7.43 -5.03 -9.05
CA SER A 372 -6.92 -6.03 -8.10
C SER A 372 -7.21 -7.43 -8.62
N PHE A 373 -6.19 -8.31 -8.64
CA PHE A 373 -6.40 -9.73 -8.97
C PHE A 373 -6.44 -10.64 -7.72
N ALA A 374 -6.66 -10.04 -6.55
CA ALA A 374 -6.92 -10.77 -5.32
C ALA A 374 -8.40 -11.20 -5.26
N ASN A 375 -8.78 -12.11 -6.18
CA ASN A 375 -10.10 -12.71 -6.25
C ASN A 375 -10.01 -14.06 -7.00
N SER A 376 -11.08 -14.87 -6.98
CA SER A 376 -11.09 -16.14 -7.71
C SER A 376 -10.90 -15.93 -9.22
N LEU A 377 -10.25 -16.87 -9.89
CA LEU A 377 -9.98 -16.75 -11.33
C LEU A 377 -11.27 -16.65 -12.16
N GLU A 378 -12.34 -17.33 -11.73
CA GLU A 378 -13.66 -17.24 -12.37
C GLU A 378 -14.21 -15.82 -12.37
N ILE A 379 -14.16 -15.14 -11.20
CA ILE A 379 -14.59 -13.75 -11.05
C ILE A 379 -13.71 -12.82 -11.89
N LEU A 380 -12.40 -13.03 -11.84
CA LEU A 380 -11.44 -12.22 -12.59
C LEU A 380 -11.67 -12.33 -14.12
N GLU A 381 -11.78 -13.54 -14.67
CA GLU A 381 -12.02 -13.72 -16.09
C GLU A 381 -13.36 -13.11 -16.54
N LYS A 382 -14.41 -13.26 -15.71
CA LYS A 382 -15.71 -12.65 -15.98
C LYS A 382 -15.61 -11.12 -15.98
N ALA A 383 -14.89 -10.56 -15.01
CA ALA A 383 -14.69 -9.12 -14.90
C ALA A 383 -13.89 -8.55 -16.09
N ILE A 384 -12.83 -9.23 -16.53
CA ILE A 384 -12.04 -8.77 -17.69
C ILE A 384 -12.85 -8.84 -19.00
N ARG A 385 -13.69 -9.86 -19.19
CA ARG A 385 -14.62 -9.89 -20.34
C ARG A 385 -15.54 -8.67 -20.34
N ARG A 386 -16.20 -8.36 -19.22
CA ARG A 386 -17.07 -7.19 -19.08
C ARG A 386 -16.32 -5.87 -19.26
N PHE A 387 -15.07 -5.79 -18.77
CA PHE A 387 -14.19 -4.63 -18.97
C PHE A 387 -13.91 -4.40 -20.48
N LYS A 388 -13.59 -5.48 -21.23
CA LYS A 388 -13.41 -5.43 -22.68
C LYS A 388 -14.68 -4.96 -23.39
N GLU A 389 -15.85 -5.52 -23.03
CA GLU A 389 -17.15 -5.14 -23.59
C GLU A 389 -17.45 -3.64 -23.37
N ALA A 390 -17.15 -3.12 -22.16
CA ALA A 390 -17.32 -1.71 -21.85
C ALA A 390 -16.42 -0.80 -22.69
N LEU A 391 -15.14 -1.17 -22.88
CA LEU A 391 -14.20 -0.42 -23.74
C LEU A 391 -14.68 -0.39 -25.20
N VAL A 392 -15.15 -1.52 -25.73
CA VAL A 392 -15.70 -1.59 -27.08
C VAL A 392 -16.99 -0.75 -27.24
N ALA A 393 -17.85 -0.75 -26.22
CA ALA A 393 -19.05 0.08 -26.19
C ALA A 393 -18.69 1.58 -26.18
N CYS A 394 -17.72 1.99 -25.36
CA CYS A 394 -17.24 3.37 -25.32
C CYS A 394 -16.64 3.82 -26.67
N LYS A 395 -15.88 2.96 -27.35
CA LYS A 395 -15.26 3.26 -28.65
C LYS A 395 -16.29 3.44 -29.77
N LYS A 396 -17.40 2.67 -29.73
CA LYS A 396 -18.48 2.74 -30.73
C LYS A 396 -19.42 3.91 -30.51
N SER A 397 -19.59 4.32 -29.27
CA SER A 397 -20.39 5.46 -28.91
C SER A 397 -19.51 6.71 -28.98
N THR A 398 -19.59 7.44 -30.11
CA THR A 398 -19.23 8.87 -30.19
C THR A 398 -20.18 9.69 -29.30
N ILE A 399 -20.81 9.05 -28.30
CA ILE A 399 -21.86 9.60 -27.46
C ILE A 399 -21.15 10.20 -26.24
N SER A 400 -21.39 11.49 -26.04
CA SER A 400 -21.13 12.23 -24.83
C SER A 400 -21.46 11.38 -23.60
N MET A 401 -20.44 10.91 -22.87
CA MET A 401 -20.62 10.56 -21.48
C MET A 401 -20.77 11.88 -20.70
N SER A 402 -21.97 12.47 -20.82
CA SER A 402 -22.36 13.67 -20.07
C SER A 402 -22.97 13.28 -18.74
#